data_261cb54572636dfed6c523dd0d23613b
#
_entry.id   261cb54572636dfed6c523dd0d23613b
#
_cell.length_a   1.000
_cell.length_b   1.000
_cell.length_c   1.000
_cell.angle_alpha   90.00
_cell.angle_beta   90.00
_cell.angle_gamma   90.00
#
_symmetry.space_group_name_H-M   'P 1'
#
loop_
_entity.id
_entity.type
_entity.pdbx_description
1 polymer ?
#
loop_
_entity_poly.entity_id
_entity_poly.type
_entity_poly.pdbx_seq_one_letter_code
_entity_poly.pdbx_strand_id
1 'polypeptide(L)'
;MSNTTQLRLDASRALSDFRTERLLKKIQKICPEVVTLNSRYIHFVNVDGALSSEEFHTLESILDYGEEAIVTASTERFMAIPRLGTISPWASKATDIVHNCGLKKVLRVERGTCYELILKGNAVLKPEEREAIAAVLHDRMTESVVSPDVNPAIVFADAKGKDMQSIDIVGQGREALEKANVELGLALNEDEIQYLIDAFTKLNRNPTDVELMMFAQANSEHCRHKIFNASWTIDGEKKDKSLFSMIRETHKAHPEGTIVAYSDNAAIFEGGDTARMYPRGNEDAVGGRSYSTVVEPTHSVFKVETHNHPTAISPFPGASTGSGGEIRDEGATGRGARPKAGLTGFTVSALRLPGHEQAWENDRDVSKASEAAPYYGAPSRMASPLEIMIEGPLGGAAFNNEFGRPNILGYFRSFEANVDGTRYGYH
;
A
#
# COMPACT_ATOMS: atom_id res chain seq x y z
N MET A 1 25.62 -0.43 26.81
CA MET A 1 25.58 -0.99 25.44
C MET A 1 24.78 -2.26 25.54
N SER A 2 23.67 -2.37 24.84
CA SER A 2 22.86 -3.59 24.83
C SER A 2 23.70 -4.72 24.21
N ASN A 3 23.80 -5.83 24.90
CA ASN A 3 24.54 -7.01 24.43
C ASN A 3 23.66 -7.81 23.45
N THR A 4 23.30 -7.18 22.32
CA THR A 4 22.43 -7.81 21.32
C THR A 4 23.24 -8.59 20.30
N THR A 5 22.76 -9.79 19.98
CA THR A 5 23.30 -10.66 18.94
C THR A 5 22.33 -10.67 17.76
N GLN A 6 22.85 -10.50 16.54
CA GLN A 6 22.06 -10.61 15.32
C GLN A 6 22.39 -11.92 14.61
N LEU A 7 21.34 -12.69 14.33
CA LEU A 7 21.43 -13.94 13.59
C LEU A 7 20.91 -13.74 12.16
N ARG A 8 21.47 -14.52 11.24
CA ARG A 8 20.98 -14.65 9.86
C ARG A 8 20.77 -16.13 9.58
N LEU A 9 19.55 -16.50 9.26
CA LEU A 9 19.14 -17.88 9.01
C LEU A 9 18.62 -18.00 7.59
N ASP A 10 19.19 -18.91 6.81
CA ASP A 10 18.65 -19.30 5.51
C ASP A 10 17.37 -20.08 5.71
N ALA A 11 16.39 -19.88 4.83
CA ALA A 11 15.07 -20.47 4.98
C ALA A 11 14.53 -20.99 3.64
N SER A 12 13.26 -21.33 3.63
CA SER A 12 12.53 -21.91 2.53
C SER A 12 12.51 -21.05 1.25
N ARG A 13 12.07 -21.64 0.18
CA ARG A 13 11.83 -21.00 -1.10
C ARG A 13 10.86 -19.82 -0.96
N ALA A 14 11.20 -18.67 -1.55
CA ALA A 14 10.40 -17.45 -1.41
C ALA A 14 9.30 -17.33 -2.48
N LEU A 15 9.53 -17.79 -3.69
CA LEU A 15 8.59 -17.68 -4.82
C LEU A 15 8.17 -19.06 -5.32
N SER A 16 6.88 -19.23 -5.61
CA SER A 16 6.37 -20.39 -6.35
C SER A 16 6.92 -20.43 -7.78
N ASP A 17 6.84 -21.59 -8.46
CA ASP A 17 7.30 -21.76 -9.84
C ASP A 17 6.69 -20.70 -10.77
N PHE A 18 5.38 -20.51 -10.68
CA PHE A 18 4.68 -19.51 -11.49
C PHE A 18 5.22 -18.09 -11.29
N ARG A 19 5.44 -17.67 -10.05
CA ARG A 19 5.99 -16.34 -9.74
C ARG A 19 7.44 -16.21 -10.18
N THR A 20 8.23 -17.27 -10.02
CA THR A 20 9.62 -17.35 -10.46
C THR A 20 9.72 -17.19 -11.98
N GLU A 21 8.92 -17.96 -12.73
CA GLU A 21 8.89 -17.88 -14.20
C GLU A 21 8.47 -16.49 -14.70
N ARG A 22 7.43 -15.92 -14.09
CA ARG A 22 6.94 -14.57 -14.43
C ARG A 22 8.01 -13.50 -14.18
N LEU A 23 8.68 -13.57 -13.05
CA LEU A 23 9.75 -12.63 -12.69
C LEU A 23 10.97 -12.82 -13.58
N LEU A 24 11.36 -14.06 -13.88
CA LEU A 24 12.44 -14.37 -14.80
C LEU A 24 12.19 -13.76 -16.19
N LYS A 25 10.97 -13.86 -16.73
CA LYS A 25 10.61 -13.23 -18.01
C LYS A 25 10.73 -11.71 -17.98
N LYS A 26 10.42 -11.05 -16.84
CA LYS A 26 10.66 -9.60 -16.68
C LYS A 26 12.15 -9.28 -16.68
N ILE A 27 12.95 -10.04 -15.96
CA ILE A 27 14.40 -9.87 -15.89
C ILE A 27 15.08 -10.11 -17.26
N GLN A 28 14.63 -11.11 -18.00
CA GLN A 28 15.17 -11.42 -19.34
C GLN A 28 14.90 -10.33 -20.39
N LYS A 29 13.90 -9.47 -20.18
CA LYS A 29 13.72 -8.27 -21.01
C LYS A 29 14.79 -7.21 -20.75
N ILE A 30 15.40 -7.21 -19.56
CA ILE A 30 16.47 -6.29 -19.18
C ILE A 30 17.81 -6.88 -19.56
N CYS A 31 18.04 -8.15 -19.23
CA CYS A 31 19.27 -8.89 -19.52
C CYS A 31 18.92 -10.30 -20.03
N PRO A 32 18.95 -10.53 -21.36
CA PRO A 32 18.62 -11.82 -21.97
C PRO A 32 19.56 -12.97 -21.56
N GLU A 33 20.74 -12.65 -21.06
CA GLU A 33 21.72 -13.64 -20.59
C GLU A 33 21.32 -14.33 -19.29
N VAL A 34 20.33 -13.83 -18.57
CA VAL A 34 19.81 -14.47 -17.35
C VAL A 34 18.99 -15.70 -17.72
N VAL A 35 19.46 -16.87 -17.31
CA VAL A 35 18.82 -18.16 -17.64
C VAL A 35 18.03 -18.77 -16.50
N THR A 36 18.39 -18.44 -15.25
CA THR A 36 17.72 -19.00 -14.08
C THR A 36 17.56 -17.93 -13.00
N LEU A 37 16.45 -18.00 -12.29
CA LEU A 37 16.17 -17.25 -11.09
C LEU A 37 15.77 -18.22 -9.98
N ASN A 38 16.50 -18.20 -8.88
CA ASN A 38 16.10 -18.85 -7.62
C ASN A 38 15.84 -17.80 -6.57
N SER A 39 15.03 -18.14 -5.57
CA SER A 39 14.76 -17.24 -4.47
C SER A 39 14.55 -18.01 -3.18
N ARG A 40 15.08 -17.48 -2.09
CA ARG A 40 14.84 -18.01 -0.74
C ARG A 40 14.63 -16.89 0.26
N TYR A 41 13.90 -17.19 1.30
CA TYR A 41 13.80 -16.31 2.46
C TYR A 41 15.07 -16.34 3.27
N ILE A 42 15.37 -15.20 3.87
CA ILE A 42 16.42 -15.03 4.87
C ILE A 42 15.75 -14.41 6.09
N HIS A 43 15.86 -15.09 7.25
CA HIS A 43 15.40 -14.51 8.50
C HIS A 43 16.56 -13.81 9.20
N PHE A 44 16.29 -12.58 9.60
CA PHE A 44 17.16 -11.80 10.47
C PHE A 44 16.54 -11.79 11.86
N VAL A 45 17.33 -12.14 12.88
CA VAL A 45 16.82 -12.23 14.25
C VAL A 45 17.70 -11.39 15.16
N ASN A 46 17.08 -10.46 15.88
CA ASN A 46 17.75 -9.68 16.92
C ASN A 46 17.46 -10.28 18.29
N VAL A 47 18.50 -10.60 19.05
CA VAL A 47 18.41 -11.34 20.31
C VAL A 47 19.10 -10.55 21.42
N ASP A 48 18.50 -10.48 22.59
CA ASP A 48 19.13 -9.98 23.80
C ASP A 48 20.03 -11.07 24.40
N GLY A 49 21.33 -10.89 24.25
CA GLY A 49 22.35 -11.89 24.64
C GLY A 49 22.47 -13.03 23.63
N ALA A 50 22.49 -14.27 24.13
CA ALA A 50 22.60 -15.49 23.35
C ALA A 50 21.45 -16.46 23.66
N LEU A 51 21.02 -17.20 22.65
CA LEU A 51 20.07 -18.31 22.81
C LEU A 51 20.79 -19.56 23.27
N SER A 52 20.14 -20.37 24.13
CA SER A 52 20.57 -21.73 24.40
C SER A 52 20.36 -22.62 23.17
N SER A 53 20.95 -23.81 23.16
CA SER A 53 20.77 -24.76 22.05
C SER A 53 19.30 -25.16 21.88
N GLU A 54 18.54 -25.28 22.96
CA GLU A 54 17.10 -25.60 22.92
C GLU A 54 16.30 -24.44 22.40
N GLU A 55 16.56 -23.21 22.85
CA GLU A 55 15.92 -21.98 22.33
C GLU A 55 16.21 -21.78 20.83
N PHE A 56 17.46 -22.06 20.42
CA PHE A 56 17.84 -21.96 19.00
C PHE A 56 17.12 -22.99 18.14
N HIS A 57 17.07 -24.25 18.58
CA HIS A 57 16.34 -25.30 17.88
C HIS A 57 14.83 -24.99 17.76
N THR A 58 14.24 -24.45 18.84
CA THR A 58 12.84 -24.00 18.81
C THR A 58 12.63 -22.88 17.79
N LEU A 59 13.55 -21.90 17.74
CA LEU A 59 13.51 -20.82 16.76
C LEU A 59 13.60 -21.34 15.33
N GLU A 60 14.55 -22.25 15.05
CA GLU A 60 14.68 -22.87 13.73
C GLU A 60 13.41 -23.60 13.33
N SER A 61 12.81 -24.36 14.24
CA SER A 61 11.56 -25.10 13.97
C SER A 61 10.37 -24.19 13.66
N ILE A 62 10.29 -23.01 14.30
CA ILE A 62 9.24 -22.00 14.03
C ILE A 62 9.45 -21.37 12.66
N LEU A 63 10.71 -21.15 12.26
CA LEU A 63 11.08 -20.47 11.03
C LEU A 63 11.23 -21.41 9.82
N ASP A 64 11.10 -22.72 10.03
CA ASP A 64 11.09 -23.74 8.99
C ASP A 64 9.66 -23.93 8.46
N TYR A 65 9.34 -23.32 7.33
CA TYR A 65 8.04 -23.37 6.69
C TYR A 65 8.19 -23.21 5.16
N GLY A 66 7.23 -23.78 4.41
CA GLY A 66 7.21 -23.70 2.96
C GLY A 66 8.02 -24.82 2.30
N GLU A 67 8.36 -24.63 1.04
CA GLU A 67 9.13 -25.59 0.25
C GLU A 67 10.63 -25.38 0.45
N GLU A 68 11.40 -26.46 0.35
CA GLU A 68 12.86 -26.39 0.42
C GLU A 68 13.44 -25.48 -0.68
N ALA A 69 14.41 -24.67 -0.30
CA ALA A 69 15.06 -23.75 -1.23
C ALA A 69 16.03 -24.51 -2.15
N ILE A 70 15.99 -24.17 -3.43
CA ILE A 70 16.96 -24.67 -4.41
C ILE A 70 18.23 -23.84 -4.27
N VAL A 71 19.29 -24.44 -3.77
CA VAL A 71 20.59 -23.80 -3.64
C VAL A 71 21.47 -24.22 -4.83
N THR A 72 21.82 -23.25 -5.66
CA THR A 72 22.71 -23.44 -6.81
C THR A 72 23.85 -22.43 -6.79
N ALA A 73 24.95 -22.74 -7.45
CA ALA A 73 25.98 -21.74 -7.67
C ALA A 73 25.43 -20.62 -8.55
N SER A 74 25.25 -19.45 -7.97
CA SER A 74 24.73 -18.26 -8.64
C SER A 74 25.85 -17.35 -9.12
N THR A 75 25.66 -16.69 -10.26
CA THR A 75 26.61 -15.69 -10.78
C THR A 75 26.36 -14.31 -10.15
N GLU A 76 25.10 -14.00 -9.86
CA GLU A 76 24.71 -12.72 -9.28
C GLU A 76 23.66 -12.92 -8.18
N ARG A 77 23.76 -12.13 -7.15
CA ARG A 77 22.82 -12.17 -6.00
C ARG A 77 22.30 -10.79 -5.66
N PHE A 78 21.03 -10.74 -5.22
CA PHE A 78 20.38 -9.56 -4.70
C PHE A 78 19.68 -9.91 -3.40
N MET A 79 19.69 -8.99 -2.43
CA MET A 79 19.01 -9.14 -1.16
C MET A 79 17.96 -8.03 -1.02
N ALA A 80 16.69 -8.38 -1.14
CA ALA A 80 15.59 -7.49 -0.78
C ALA A 80 15.26 -7.66 0.71
N ILE A 81 15.26 -6.56 1.44
CA ILE A 81 14.95 -6.50 2.87
C ILE A 81 13.86 -5.47 3.11
N PRO A 82 13.15 -5.50 4.23
CA PRO A 82 12.26 -4.41 4.62
C PRO A 82 13.00 -3.07 4.57
N ARG A 83 12.26 -2.02 4.20
CA ARG A 83 12.83 -0.67 4.10
C ARG A 83 13.55 -0.30 5.38
N LEU A 84 14.78 0.18 5.24
CA LEU A 84 15.64 0.54 6.37
C LEU A 84 14.94 1.54 7.31
N GLY A 85 15.09 1.32 8.61
CA GLY A 85 14.46 2.13 9.64
C GLY A 85 12.97 1.88 9.86
N THR A 86 12.41 0.82 9.26
CA THR A 86 11.00 0.43 9.45
C THR A 86 10.89 -0.95 10.10
N ILE A 87 9.70 -1.27 10.61
CA ILE A 87 9.32 -2.60 11.09
C ILE A 87 8.29 -3.13 10.10
N SER A 88 8.56 -4.29 9.50
CA SER A 88 7.59 -4.87 8.58
C SER A 88 6.35 -5.40 9.31
N PRO A 89 5.15 -5.40 8.69
CA PRO A 89 3.95 -6.03 9.26
C PRO A 89 4.17 -7.53 9.57
N TRP A 90 4.95 -8.21 8.73
CA TRP A 90 5.33 -9.60 8.94
C TRP A 90 6.15 -9.77 10.23
N ALA A 91 7.12 -8.86 10.50
CA ALA A 91 7.97 -8.90 11.68
C ALA A 91 7.18 -8.84 12.98
N SER A 92 6.18 -7.95 13.07
CA SER A 92 5.33 -7.83 14.26
C SER A 92 4.67 -9.17 14.59
N LYS A 93 4.06 -9.80 13.58
CA LYS A 93 3.39 -11.10 13.76
C LYS A 93 4.36 -12.23 14.08
N ALA A 94 5.48 -12.32 13.35
CA ALA A 94 6.50 -13.34 13.59
C ALA A 94 7.10 -13.23 14.99
N THR A 95 7.40 -12.02 15.43
CA THR A 95 7.95 -11.78 16.78
C THR A 95 6.94 -12.18 17.86
N ASP A 96 5.66 -11.86 17.69
CA ASP A 96 4.60 -12.30 18.61
C ASP A 96 4.49 -13.83 18.70
N ILE A 97 4.57 -14.53 17.57
CA ILE A 97 4.56 -16.00 17.54
C ILE A 97 5.76 -16.56 18.32
N VAL A 98 6.95 -16.05 18.02
CA VAL A 98 8.19 -16.46 18.70
C VAL A 98 8.10 -16.24 20.22
N HIS A 99 7.55 -15.11 20.65
CA HIS A 99 7.32 -14.82 22.07
C HIS A 99 6.30 -15.78 22.70
N ASN A 100 5.24 -16.13 21.99
CA ASN A 100 4.24 -17.09 22.46
C ASN A 100 4.80 -18.50 22.59
N CYS A 101 5.84 -18.84 21.80
CA CYS A 101 6.61 -20.08 21.93
C CYS A 101 7.67 -20.03 23.04
N GLY A 102 7.70 -18.98 23.86
CA GLY A 102 8.57 -18.86 25.05
C GLY A 102 9.92 -18.18 24.81
N LEU A 103 10.26 -17.81 23.58
CA LEU A 103 11.56 -17.21 23.23
C LEU A 103 11.62 -15.71 23.54
N LYS A 104 11.53 -15.34 24.81
CA LYS A 104 11.46 -13.93 25.27
C LYS A 104 12.72 -13.11 25.01
N LYS A 105 13.85 -13.76 24.79
CA LYS A 105 15.11 -13.09 24.42
C LYS A 105 15.13 -12.57 23.00
N VAL A 106 14.26 -13.07 22.12
CA VAL A 106 14.15 -12.59 20.75
C VAL A 106 13.46 -11.23 20.78
N LEU A 107 14.18 -10.18 20.42
CA LEU A 107 13.65 -8.81 20.39
C LEU A 107 12.83 -8.55 19.14
N ARG A 108 13.27 -9.08 17.99
CA ARG A 108 12.61 -8.89 16.71
C ARG A 108 13.07 -9.92 15.68
N VAL A 109 12.13 -10.38 14.86
CA VAL A 109 12.40 -11.21 13.68
C VAL A 109 11.97 -10.44 12.44
N GLU A 110 12.86 -10.33 11.45
CA GLU A 110 12.57 -9.77 10.13
C GLU A 110 12.83 -10.80 9.03
N ARG A 111 12.18 -10.62 7.88
CA ARG A 111 12.35 -11.50 6.73
C ARG A 111 12.76 -10.69 5.51
N GLY A 112 13.84 -11.11 4.87
CA GLY A 112 14.25 -10.66 3.54
C GLY A 112 14.11 -11.78 2.51
N THR A 113 14.33 -11.44 1.24
CA THR A 113 14.38 -12.37 0.12
C THR A 113 15.71 -12.27 -0.58
N CYS A 114 16.43 -13.37 -0.65
CA CYS A 114 17.64 -13.50 -1.45
C CYS A 114 17.25 -14.02 -2.84
N TYR A 115 17.56 -13.26 -3.87
CA TYR A 115 17.41 -13.64 -5.27
C TYR A 115 18.77 -14.03 -5.84
N GLU A 116 18.80 -15.15 -6.53
CA GLU A 116 20.01 -15.74 -7.11
C GLU A 116 19.81 -15.91 -8.61
N LEU A 117 20.62 -15.24 -9.39
CA LEU A 117 20.60 -15.30 -10.85
C LEU A 117 21.76 -16.14 -11.37
N ILE A 118 21.48 -16.94 -12.40
CA ILE A 118 22.49 -17.63 -13.19
C ILE A 118 22.50 -16.98 -14.57
N LEU A 119 23.67 -16.49 -14.99
CA LEU A 119 23.89 -15.93 -16.30
C LEU A 119 24.51 -16.97 -17.21
N LYS A 120 24.29 -16.85 -18.52
CA LYS A 120 24.82 -17.74 -19.55
C LYS A 120 26.34 -17.54 -19.73
N GLY A 121 27.07 -18.61 -19.63
CA GLY A 121 28.53 -18.59 -19.83
C GLY A 121 29.25 -17.71 -18.80
N ASN A 122 30.09 -16.79 -19.27
CA ASN A 122 30.81 -15.82 -18.43
C ASN A 122 30.23 -14.42 -18.50
N ALA A 123 28.92 -14.30 -18.78
CA ALA A 123 28.26 -13.01 -18.80
C ALA A 123 28.24 -12.37 -17.39
N VAL A 124 28.37 -11.06 -17.36
CA VAL A 124 28.35 -10.25 -16.14
C VAL A 124 27.32 -9.12 -16.33
N LEU A 125 26.54 -8.81 -15.32
CA LEU A 125 25.60 -7.69 -15.36
C LEU A 125 26.33 -6.35 -15.45
N LYS A 126 25.89 -5.50 -16.37
CA LYS A 126 26.30 -4.10 -16.38
C LYS A 126 25.67 -3.36 -15.21
N PRO A 127 26.25 -2.25 -14.74
CA PRO A 127 25.68 -1.47 -13.64
C PRO A 127 24.22 -1.07 -13.87
N GLU A 128 23.85 -0.63 -15.08
CA GLU A 128 22.52 -0.23 -15.46
C GLU A 128 21.53 -1.41 -15.45
N GLU A 129 21.97 -2.57 -15.92
CA GLU A 129 21.18 -3.81 -15.88
C GLU A 129 20.96 -4.28 -14.45
N ARG A 130 21.99 -4.16 -13.60
CA ARG A 130 21.90 -4.49 -12.18
C ARG A 130 20.89 -3.60 -11.45
N GLU A 131 20.92 -2.30 -11.70
CA GLU A 131 19.97 -1.34 -11.13
C GLU A 131 18.54 -1.60 -11.62
N ALA A 132 18.35 -1.81 -12.92
CA ALA A 132 17.06 -2.12 -13.51
C ALA A 132 16.49 -3.46 -13.00
N ILE A 133 17.33 -4.49 -12.83
CA ILE A 133 16.92 -5.77 -12.22
C ILE A 133 16.54 -5.56 -10.75
N ALA A 134 17.33 -4.83 -9.97
CA ALA A 134 17.01 -4.53 -8.58
C ALA A 134 15.64 -3.85 -8.47
N ALA A 135 15.31 -2.93 -9.39
CA ALA A 135 14.02 -2.23 -9.40
C ALA A 135 12.81 -3.15 -9.61
N VAL A 136 12.96 -4.29 -10.31
CA VAL A 136 11.88 -5.27 -10.51
C VAL A 136 11.85 -6.38 -9.46
N LEU A 137 12.88 -6.49 -8.61
CA LEU A 137 13.00 -7.51 -7.55
C LEU A 137 12.37 -7.08 -6.23
N HIS A 138 12.03 -5.79 -6.04
CA HIS A 138 11.52 -5.29 -4.77
C HIS A 138 10.43 -4.24 -4.96
N ASP A 139 9.60 -4.08 -3.94
CA ASP A 139 8.68 -2.94 -3.84
C ASP A 139 9.40 -1.78 -3.16
N ARG A 140 9.73 -0.73 -3.93
CA ARG A 140 10.47 0.44 -3.45
C ARG A 140 9.78 1.22 -2.32
N MET A 141 8.48 0.98 -2.09
CA MET A 141 7.73 1.64 -1.01
C MET A 141 7.98 0.96 0.34
N THR A 142 8.14 -0.36 0.33
CA THR A 142 8.21 -1.20 1.53
C THR A 142 9.53 -1.93 1.70
N GLU A 143 10.35 -1.98 0.65
CA GLU A 143 11.59 -2.74 0.62
C GLU A 143 12.78 -1.92 0.12
N SER A 144 13.96 -2.43 0.36
CA SER A 144 15.23 -1.93 -0.15
C SER A 144 16.08 -3.10 -0.63
N VAL A 145 16.80 -2.92 -1.74
CA VAL A 145 17.81 -3.89 -2.18
C VAL A 145 19.18 -3.50 -1.62
N VAL A 146 19.83 -4.46 -0.97
CA VAL A 146 21.14 -4.30 -0.34
C VAL A 146 22.12 -5.35 -0.84
N SER A 147 23.39 -5.26 -0.44
CA SER A 147 24.36 -6.30 -0.70
C SER A 147 23.93 -7.63 -0.09
N PRO A 148 24.11 -8.77 -0.79
CA PRO A 148 23.81 -10.09 -0.25
C PRO A 148 24.53 -10.39 1.07
N ASP A 149 25.70 -9.81 1.26
CA ASP A 149 26.55 -10.00 2.44
C ASP A 149 26.36 -8.88 3.48
N VAL A 150 25.18 -8.24 3.48
CA VAL A 150 24.84 -7.17 4.39
C VAL A 150 24.95 -7.64 5.85
N ASN A 151 25.52 -6.78 6.70
CA ASN A 151 25.51 -7.01 8.13
C ASN A 151 24.06 -7.00 8.66
N PRO A 152 23.58 -8.06 9.31
CA PRO A 152 22.22 -8.14 9.85
C PRO A 152 21.81 -6.95 10.73
N ALA A 153 22.77 -6.31 11.39
CA ALA A 153 22.52 -5.14 12.24
C ALA A 153 21.82 -3.97 11.52
N ILE A 154 22.03 -3.82 10.21
CA ILE A 154 21.40 -2.74 9.44
C ILE A 154 19.87 -2.88 9.37
N VAL A 155 19.37 -4.12 9.40
CA VAL A 155 17.93 -4.43 9.37
C VAL A 155 17.24 -3.95 10.65
N PHE A 156 17.98 -3.91 11.75
CA PHE A 156 17.49 -3.53 13.08
C PHE A 156 17.91 -2.12 13.49
N ALA A 157 18.64 -1.41 12.63
CA ALA A 157 19.06 -0.05 12.93
C ALA A 157 17.86 0.89 12.98
N ASP A 158 17.78 1.68 14.05
CA ASP A 158 16.80 2.74 14.16
C ASP A 158 17.11 3.85 13.16
N ALA A 159 16.09 4.33 12.48
CA ALA A 159 16.22 5.53 11.67
C ALA A 159 16.37 6.74 12.60
N LYS A 160 17.48 7.47 12.45
CA LYS A 160 17.58 8.78 13.09
C LYS A 160 16.62 9.74 12.38
N GLY A 161 15.84 10.47 13.16
CA GLY A 161 15.04 11.58 12.65
C GLY A 161 15.96 12.59 11.93
N LYS A 162 15.45 13.19 10.87
CA LYS A 162 16.13 14.33 10.24
C LYS A 162 16.04 15.53 11.18
N ASP A 163 17.03 16.40 11.11
CA ASP A 163 16.97 17.66 11.82
C ASP A 163 15.84 18.54 11.27
N MET A 164 15.15 19.23 12.17
CA MET A 164 14.09 20.18 11.82
C MET A 164 14.64 21.30 10.96
N GLN A 165 13.98 21.59 9.84
CA GLN A 165 14.34 22.67 8.94
C GLN A 165 13.40 23.86 9.15
N SER A 166 13.97 25.07 9.09
CA SER A 166 13.19 26.32 9.09
C SER A 166 13.23 26.93 7.70
N ILE A 167 12.06 27.26 7.16
CA ILE A 167 11.92 27.86 5.82
C ILE A 167 11.83 29.38 5.97
N ASP A 168 12.80 30.09 5.43
CA ASP A 168 12.96 31.54 5.63
C ASP A 168 11.93 32.37 4.84
N ILE A 169 10.68 32.35 5.28
CA ILE A 169 9.60 33.16 4.71
C ILE A 169 9.75 34.65 5.09
N VAL A 170 10.21 34.93 6.29
CA VAL A 170 10.35 36.35 6.75
C VAL A 170 11.42 37.10 5.96
N GLY A 171 12.53 36.42 5.60
CA GLY A 171 13.64 37.05 4.85
C GLY A 171 13.48 36.98 3.33
N GLN A 172 13.04 35.82 2.80
CA GLN A 172 12.99 35.56 1.36
C GLN A 172 11.57 35.54 0.79
N GLY A 173 10.56 35.64 1.64
CA GLY A 173 9.15 35.72 1.21
C GLY A 173 8.63 34.50 0.45
N ARG A 174 7.91 34.78 -0.63
CA ARG A 174 7.23 33.79 -1.47
C ARG A 174 8.20 32.78 -2.09
N GLU A 175 9.36 33.21 -2.54
CA GLU A 175 10.34 32.34 -3.23
C GLU A 175 10.78 31.16 -2.36
N ALA A 176 11.03 31.39 -1.06
CA ALA A 176 11.40 30.34 -0.12
C ALA A 176 10.28 29.32 0.05
N LEU A 177 9.02 29.78 0.11
CA LEU A 177 7.87 28.90 0.28
C LEU A 177 7.55 28.09 -1.00
N GLU A 178 7.64 28.69 -2.17
CA GLU A 178 7.47 28.01 -3.46
C GLU A 178 8.53 26.92 -3.66
N LYS A 179 9.78 27.21 -3.31
CA LYS A 179 10.85 26.22 -3.31
C LYS A 179 10.55 25.08 -2.35
N ALA A 180 10.17 25.36 -1.11
CA ALA A 180 9.79 24.36 -0.12
C ALA A 180 8.56 23.56 -0.57
N ASN A 181 7.58 24.18 -1.24
CA ASN A 181 6.40 23.52 -1.80
C ASN A 181 6.78 22.40 -2.78
N VAL A 182 7.79 22.62 -3.62
CA VAL A 182 8.32 21.63 -4.56
C VAL A 182 9.17 20.57 -3.84
N GLU A 183 10.15 21.02 -3.04
CA GLU A 183 11.14 20.12 -2.40
C GLU A 183 10.51 19.18 -1.35
N LEU A 184 9.51 19.67 -0.61
CA LEU A 184 8.79 18.90 0.40
C LEU A 184 7.51 18.22 -0.16
N GLY A 185 7.13 18.50 -1.41
CA GLY A 185 5.94 17.93 -2.04
C GLY A 185 4.64 18.33 -1.36
N LEU A 186 4.50 19.58 -0.93
CA LEU A 186 3.36 20.07 -0.15
C LEU A 186 2.07 20.21 -0.97
N ALA A 187 2.18 20.38 -2.27
CA ALA A 187 1.05 20.59 -3.20
C ALA A 187 0.13 21.77 -2.79
N LEU A 188 0.74 22.87 -2.29
CA LEU A 188 0.04 24.10 -1.95
C LEU A 188 -0.39 24.84 -3.22
N ASN A 189 -1.60 25.39 -3.20
CA ASN A 189 -2.07 26.31 -4.23
C ASN A 189 -1.71 27.77 -3.91
N GLU A 190 -1.99 28.70 -4.86
CA GLU A 190 -1.66 30.11 -4.74
C GLU A 190 -2.25 30.79 -3.49
N ASP A 191 -3.51 30.49 -3.18
CA ASP A 191 -4.19 31.07 -2.02
C ASP A 191 -3.60 30.55 -0.70
N GLU A 192 -3.20 29.29 -0.66
CA GLU A 192 -2.56 28.66 0.50
C GLU A 192 -1.15 29.20 0.71
N ILE A 193 -0.40 29.42 -0.37
CA ILE A 193 0.92 30.08 -0.32
C ILE A 193 0.79 31.50 0.25
N GLN A 194 -0.15 32.29 -0.28
CA GLN A 194 -0.38 33.65 0.21
C GLN A 194 -0.81 33.67 1.68
N TYR A 195 -1.73 32.77 2.07
CA TYR A 195 -2.18 32.64 3.45
C TYR A 195 -1.02 32.34 4.41
N LEU A 196 -0.13 31.42 4.06
CA LEU A 196 1.03 31.08 4.89
C LEU A 196 2.02 32.24 5.00
N ILE A 197 2.29 32.96 3.91
CA ILE A 197 3.14 34.16 3.93
C ILE A 197 2.57 35.19 4.91
N ASP A 198 1.29 35.52 4.78
CA ASP A 198 0.65 36.53 5.63
C ASP A 198 0.64 36.09 7.10
N ALA A 199 0.34 34.83 7.36
CA ALA A 199 0.28 34.27 8.70
C ALA A 199 1.64 34.30 9.41
N PHE A 200 2.70 33.79 8.76
CA PHE A 200 4.02 33.73 9.36
C PHE A 200 4.71 35.09 9.43
N THR A 201 4.45 35.99 8.47
CA THR A 201 4.87 37.39 8.57
C THR A 201 4.21 38.07 9.78
N LYS A 202 2.92 37.89 10.01
CA LYS A 202 2.22 38.41 11.18
C LYS A 202 2.76 37.83 12.49
N LEU A 203 3.13 36.55 12.51
CA LEU A 203 3.77 35.90 13.65
C LEU A 203 5.23 36.32 13.87
N ASN A 204 5.80 37.01 12.91
CA ASN A 204 7.20 37.45 12.90
C ASN A 204 8.19 36.29 13.18
N ARG A 205 7.94 35.14 12.60
CA ARG A 205 8.80 33.96 12.64
C ARG A 205 8.67 33.12 11.38
N ASN A 206 9.70 32.34 11.13
CA ASN A 206 9.68 31.36 10.04
C ASN A 206 8.92 30.08 10.43
N PRO A 207 8.22 29.42 9.48
CA PRO A 207 7.69 28.09 9.70
C PRO A 207 8.78 27.02 9.70
N THR A 208 8.48 25.90 10.36
CA THR A 208 9.28 24.70 10.22
C THR A 208 8.72 23.81 9.10
N ASP A 209 9.55 22.91 8.59
CA ASP A 209 9.14 21.85 7.65
C ASP A 209 7.95 21.04 8.16
N VAL A 210 7.93 20.73 9.48
CA VAL A 210 6.84 20.02 10.13
C VAL A 210 5.54 20.82 10.10
N GLU A 211 5.57 22.13 10.41
CA GLU A 211 4.39 22.98 10.36
C GLU A 211 3.82 23.11 8.95
N LEU A 212 4.69 23.25 7.95
CA LEU A 212 4.26 23.28 6.55
C LEU A 212 3.65 21.94 6.11
N MET A 213 4.25 20.82 6.50
CA MET A 213 3.72 19.49 6.22
C MET A 213 2.37 19.27 6.89
N MET A 214 2.22 19.64 8.16
CA MET A 214 0.94 19.56 8.89
C MET A 214 -0.14 20.40 8.21
N PHE A 215 0.19 21.64 7.80
CA PHE A 215 -0.74 22.50 7.08
C PHE A 215 -1.17 21.87 5.76
N ALA A 216 -0.22 21.37 4.96
CA ALA A 216 -0.49 20.71 3.69
C ALA A 216 -1.39 19.48 3.86
N GLN A 217 -1.13 18.64 4.86
CA GLN A 217 -1.95 17.46 5.14
C GLN A 217 -3.36 17.84 5.61
N ALA A 218 -3.48 18.78 6.56
CA ALA A 218 -4.77 19.24 7.07
C ALA A 218 -5.64 19.90 5.98
N ASN A 219 -5.04 20.54 4.99
CA ASN A 219 -5.72 21.16 3.85
C ASN A 219 -5.75 20.27 2.59
N SER A 220 -5.31 19.02 2.67
CA SER A 220 -5.37 18.09 1.53
C SER A 220 -6.81 17.77 1.13
N GLU A 221 -7.00 17.28 -0.09
CA GLU A 221 -8.31 16.80 -0.55
C GLU A 221 -8.83 15.66 0.34
N HIS A 222 -7.93 14.82 0.84
CA HIS A 222 -8.25 13.73 1.75
C HIS A 222 -8.89 14.22 3.07
N CYS A 223 -8.33 15.26 3.70
CA CYS A 223 -8.82 15.74 4.99
C CYS A 223 -9.93 16.79 4.85
N ARG A 224 -9.82 17.69 3.87
CA ARG A 224 -10.70 18.85 3.74
C ARG A 224 -11.71 18.74 2.60
N HIS A 225 -11.48 17.87 1.64
CA HIS A 225 -12.32 17.74 0.44
C HIS A 225 -12.53 19.06 -0.29
N LYS A 226 -11.44 19.76 -0.58
CA LYS A 226 -11.45 21.12 -1.18
C LYS A 226 -12.29 21.19 -2.46
N ILE A 227 -12.18 20.20 -3.35
CA ILE A 227 -12.90 20.15 -4.61
C ILE A 227 -14.39 19.86 -4.36
N PHE A 228 -14.72 18.85 -3.55
CA PHE A 228 -16.10 18.46 -3.30
C PHE A 228 -16.88 19.51 -2.48
N ASN A 229 -16.21 20.30 -1.65
CA ASN A 229 -16.79 21.39 -0.89
C ASN A 229 -16.68 22.76 -1.58
N ALA A 230 -15.99 22.85 -2.71
CA ALA A 230 -15.75 24.11 -3.42
C ALA A 230 -17.06 24.73 -3.93
N SER A 231 -17.04 26.05 -4.11
CA SER A 231 -18.01 26.78 -4.90
C SER A 231 -17.72 26.58 -6.38
N TRP A 232 -18.77 26.37 -7.16
CA TRP A 232 -18.65 26.12 -8.60
C TRP A 232 -19.22 27.28 -9.42
N THR A 233 -18.48 27.69 -10.44
CA THR A 233 -18.95 28.59 -11.50
C THR A 233 -18.81 27.85 -12.81
N ILE A 234 -19.91 27.60 -13.51
CA ILE A 234 -19.98 26.88 -14.78
C ILE A 234 -20.49 27.84 -15.83
N ASP A 235 -19.72 28.08 -16.88
CA ASP A 235 -20.05 28.99 -17.97
C ASP A 235 -20.41 30.41 -17.49
N GLY A 236 -19.71 30.90 -16.44
CA GLY A 236 -19.95 32.21 -15.82
C GLY A 236 -21.10 32.25 -14.81
N GLU A 237 -21.86 31.17 -14.68
CA GLU A 237 -22.96 31.05 -13.71
C GLU A 237 -22.50 30.38 -12.43
N LYS A 238 -22.65 31.08 -11.28
CA LYS A 238 -22.35 30.51 -9.97
C LYS A 238 -23.43 29.51 -9.56
N LYS A 239 -23.02 28.31 -9.19
CA LYS A 239 -23.92 27.27 -8.70
C LYS A 239 -24.12 27.38 -7.19
N ASP A 240 -25.35 27.13 -6.74
CA ASP A 240 -25.77 27.29 -5.34
C ASP A 240 -25.21 26.19 -4.43
N LYS A 241 -24.76 25.06 -5.00
CA LYS A 241 -24.44 23.85 -4.25
C LYS A 241 -23.05 23.34 -4.59
N SER A 242 -22.34 22.90 -3.55
CA SER A 242 -21.13 22.09 -3.71
C SER A 242 -21.49 20.66 -4.18
N LEU A 243 -20.50 19.91 -4.66
CA LEU A 243 -20.69 18.50 -5.03
C LEU A 243 -21.19 17.67 -3.84
N PHE A 244 -20.66 17.88 -2.64
CA PHE A 244 -21.15 17.20 -1.44
C PHE A 244 -22.59 17.56 -1.11
N SER A 245 -23.00 18.81 -1.31
CA SER A 245 -24.40 19.21 -1.10
C SER A 245 -25.33 18.48 -2.07
N MET A 246 -24.92 18.32 -3.34
CA MET A 246 -25.68 17.56 -4.33
C MET A 246 -25.82 16.07 -3.97
N ILE A 247 -24.72 15.44 -3.51
CA ILE A 247 -24.74 14.04 -3.07
C ILE A 247 -25.69 13.85 -1.89
N ARG A 248 -25.66 14.75 -0.91
CA ARG A 248 -26.54 14.69 0.28
C ARG A 248 -28.01 14.90 -0.02
N GLU A 249 -28.35 15.53 -1.12
CA GLU A 249 -29.76 15.72 -1.52
C GLU A 249 -30.46 14.41 -1.83
N THR A 250 -29.78 13.44 -2.37
CA THR A 250 -30.32 12.09 -2.61
C THR A 250 -30.85 11.49 -1.30
N HIS A 251 -30.03 11.54 -0.25
CA HIS A 251 -30.44 11.05 1.06
C HIS A 251 -31.56 11.90 1.69
N LYS A 252 -31.53 13.23 1.52
CA LYS A 252 -32.60 14.10 2.03
C LYS A 252 -33.94 13.83 1.37
N ALA A 253 -33.93 13.49 0.09
CA ALA A 253 -35.14 13.19 -0.66
C ALA A 253 -35.72 11.80 -0.35
N HIS A 254 -34.86 10.82 -0.02
CA HIS A 254 -35.23 9.44 0.24
C HIS A 254 -34.38 8.86 1.37
N PRO A 255 -34.68 9.23 2.65
CA PRO A 255 -33.93 8.78 3.80
C PRO A 255 -34.34 7.38 4.31
N GLU A 256 -35.43 6.82 3.77
CA GLU A 256 -35.99 5.55 4.22
C GLU A 256 -35.00 4.41 4.07
N GLY A 257 -34.94 3.54 5.06
CA GLY A 257 -34.00 2.41 5.09
C GLY A 257 -32.55 2.78 5.41
N THR A 258 -32.23 4.06 5.65
CA THR A 258 -30.92 4.49 6.10
C THR A 258 -30.91 4.74 7.61
N ILE A 259 -30.12 3.97 8.35
CA ILE A 259 -30.03 4.10 9.82
C ILE A 259 -28.93 5.12 10.18
N VAL A 260 -27.76 5.04 9.52
CA VAL A 260 -26.64 5.96 9.72
C VAL A 260 -26.10 6.41 8.37
N ALA A 261 -26.03 7.73 8.18
CA ALA A 261 -25.35 8.35 7.05
C ALA A 261 -24.69 9.67 7.48
N TYR A 262 -23.49 9.94 6.93
CA TYR A 262 -22.72 11.19 7.11
C TYR A 262 -22.36 11.57 8.56
N SER A 263 -22.36 10.61 9.47
CA SER A 263 -22.03 10.84 10.88
C SER A 263 -20.83 10.03 11.37
N ASP A 264 -20.36 9.08 10.56
CA ASP A 264 -19.20 8.26 10.85
C ASP A 264 -18.53 7.82 9.53
N ASN A 265 -17.44 7.07 9.61
CA ASN A 265 -16.71 6.52 8.46
C ASN A 265 -17.47 5.44 7.68
N ALA A 266 -18.54 4.90 8.25
CA ALA A 266 -19.38 3.90 7.62
C ALA A 266 -20.83 4.31 7.62
N ALA A 267 -21.61 3.81 6.66
CA ALA A 267 -23.06 3.93 6.63
C ALA A 267 -23.72 2.63 7.09
N ILE A 268 -24.95 2.71 7.60
CA ILE A 268 -25.74 1.56 8.02
C ILE A 268 -27.09 1.62 7.34
N PHE A 269 -27.44 0.54 6.66
CA PHE A 269 -28.74 0.35 6.02
C PHE A 269 -29.59 -0.63 6.82
N GLU A 270 -30.89 -0.40 6.82
CA GLU A 270 -31.86 -1.30 7.38
C GLU A 270 -31.84 -2.65 6.63
N GLY A 271 -31.81 -3.73 7.37
CA GLY A 271 -31.89 -5.09 6.86
C GLY A 271 -33.11 -5.81 7.40
N GLY A 272 -33.39 -6.99 6.87
CA GLY A 272 -34.49 -7.83 7.30
C GLY A 272 -34.19 -8.67 8.55
N ASP A 273 -35.22 -9.33 9.04
CA ASP A 273 -35.12 -10.30 10.13
C ASP A 273 -34.34 -11.54 9.65
N THR A 274 -33.33 -11.90 10.40
CA THR A 274 -32.47 -13.04 10.09
C THR A 274 -32.33 -13.97 11.29
N ALA A 275 -32.45 -15.26 11.03
CA ALA A 275 -32.22 -16.29 12.04
C ALA A 275 -30.71 -16.50 12.24
N ARG A 276 -30.25 -16.28 13.45
CA ARG A 276 -28.83 -16.45 13.84
C ARG A 276 -28.68 -17.45 14.95
N MET A 277 -27.61 -18.23 14.92
CA MET A 277 -27.25 -19.16 15.99
C MET A 277 -26.29 -18.49 16.97
N TYR A 278 -26.67 -18.47 18.24
CA TYR A 278 -25.83 -17.98 19.32
C TYR A 278 -25.60 -19.06 20.38
N PRO A 279 -24.42 -19.13 21.02
CA PRO A 279 -24.22 -19.94 22.19
C PRO A 279 -25.07 -19.38 23.33
N ARG A 280 -25.96 -20.17 23.91
CA ARG A 280 -26.67 -19.82 25.15
C ARG A 280 -25.70 -19.93 26.31
N GLY A 281 -25.51 -18.82 27.05
CA GLY A 281 -24.89 -18.87 28.36
C GLY A 281 -25.90 -19.45 29.36
N ASN A 282 -25.72 -20.68 29.79
CA ASN A 282 -26.24 -21.13 31.06
C ASN A 282 -25.06 -21.11 32.02
N GLU A 283 -25.06 -20.16 32.93
CA GLU A 283 -24.02 -20.03 33.94
C GLU A 283 -23.97 -21.26 34.87
N ASP A 284 -25.05 -22.05 34.91
CA ASP A 284 -25.23 -23.22 35.79
C ASP A 284 -25.13 -24.58 35.06
N ALA A 285 -24.78 -24.65 33.79
CA ALA A 285 -24.75 -25.90 33.06
C ALA A 285 -23.42 -26.64 33.18
N VAL A 286 -23.38 -27.64 33.99
CA VAL A 286 -22.38 -28.71 33.96
C VAL A 286 -22.57 -29.48 32.65
N GLY A 287 -21.77 -29.22 31.62
CA GLY A 287 -21.81 -30.03 30.39
C GLY A 287 -21.83 -29.30 29.03
N GLY A 288 -21.53 -28.04 28.95
CA GLY A 288 -21.34 -27.34 27.68
C GLY A 288 -22.46 -26.37 27.31
N ARG A 289 -22.11 -25.42 26.44
CA ARG A 289 -23.04 -24.39 25.97
C ARG A 289 -23.87 -24.94 24.80
N SER A 290 -25.21 -24.92 24.93
CA SER A 290 -26.09 -25.19 23.82
C SER A 290 -26.20 -24.00 22.88
N TYR A 291 -26.39 -24.24 21.59
CA TYR A 291 -26.71 -23.19 20.62
C TYR A 291 -28.22 -23.00 20.51
N SER A 292 -28.67 -21.78 20.31
CA SER A 292 -30.07 -21.49 20.00
C SER A 292 -30.18 -20.54 18.82
N THR A 293 -31.26 -20.70 18.08
CA THR A 293 -31.60 -19.77 17.00
C THR A 293 -32.38 -18.59 17.59
N VAL A 294 -31.92 -17.38 17.25
CA VAL A 294 -32.59 -16.11 17.57
C VAL A 294 -32.90 -15.41 16.24
N VAL A 295 -34.14 -14.96 16.08
CA VAL A 295 -34.54 -14.10 14.95
C VAL A 295 -34.41 -12.66 15.39
N GLU A 296 -33.64 -11.88 14.65
CA GLU A 296 -33.37 -10.49 14.97
C GLU A 296 -33.20 -9.63 13.71
N PRO A 297 -33.50 -8.32 13.75
CA PRO A 297 -33.19 -7.40 12.67
C PRO A 297 -31.67 -7.39 12.43
N THR A 298 -31.27 -7.60 11.18
CA THR A 298 -29.86 -7.66 10.79
C THR A 298 -29.58 -6.56 9.78
N HIS A 299 -28.95 -5.48 10.25
CA HIS A 299 -28.59 -4.36 9.42
C HIS A 299 -27.26 -4.59 8.70
N SER A 300 -27.07 -3.87 7.58
CA SER A 300 -25.85 -3.95 6.77
C SER A 300 -25.00 -2.70 6.96
N VAL A 301 -23.73 -2.91 7.29
CA VAL A 301 -22.73 -1.84 7.36
C VAL A 301 -22.07 -1.74 5.99
N PHE A 302 -21.89 -0.52 5.50
CA PHE A 302 -21.17 -0.22 4.25
C PHE A 302 -20.02 0.74 4.52
N LYS A 303 -18.85 0.35 4.07
CA LYS A 303 -17.66 1.21 4.01
C LYS A 303 -17.12 1.19 2.60
N VAL A 304 -16.86 2.36 2.07
CA VAL A 304 -16.19 2.54 0.78
C VAL A 304 -14.85 3.22 1.02
N GLU A 305 -13.80 2.69 0.42
CA GLU A 305 -12.44 3.23 0.52
C GLU A 305 -11.92 3.61 -0.85
N THR A 306 -11.61 4.89 -1.06
CA THR A 306 -10.89 5.35 -2.24
C THR A 306 -9.39 5.24 -1.98
N HIS A 307 -8.76 4.22 -2.52
CA HIS A 307 -7.34 3.95 -2.32
C HIS A 307 -6.57 4.03 -3.65
N ASN A 308 -6.83 5.08 -4.41
CA ASN A 308 -6.33 5.26 -5.77
C ASN A 308 -4.82 5.55 -5.83
N HIS A 309 -4.33 6.53 -5.07
CA HIS A 309 -2.93 6.96 -5.15
C HIS A 309 -1.94 5.85 -4.75
N PRO A 310 -2.07 5.18 -3.60
CA PRO A 310 -1.20 4.07 -3.26
C PRO A 310 -1.29 2.89 -4.25
N THR A 311 -2.49 2.59 -4.77
CA THR A 311 -2.70 1.55 -5.77
C THR A 311 -2.06 1.90 -7.11
N ALA A 312 -2.06 3.16 -7.51
CA ALA A 312 -1.38 3.61 -8.72
C ALA A 312 0.14 3.51 -8.62
N ILE A 313 0.72 3.71 -7.45
CA ILE A 313 2.17 3.64 -7.23
C ILE A 313 2.65 2.19 -7.05
N SER A 314 1.91 1.41 -6.28
CA SER A 314 2.24 0.03 -5.91
C SER A 314 0.94 -0.80 -5.88
N PRO A 315 0.49 -1.33 -7.01
CA PRO A 315 -0.88 -1.84 -7.19
C PRO A 315 -1.28 -2.93 -6.21
N PHE A 316 -0.45 -3.95 -6.00
CA PHE A 316 -0.78 -5.04 -5.09
C PHE A 316 -0.89 -4.59 -3.62
N PRO A 317 0.14 -4.00 -3.00
CA PRO A 317 0.06 -3.59 -1.59
C PRO A 317 -0.88 -2.38 -1.39
N GLY A 318 -1.00 -1.51 -2.40
CA GLY A 318 -1.94 -0.39 -2.36
C GLY A 318 -3.39 -0.85 -2.28
N ALA A 319 -3.82 -1.76 -3.15
CA ALA A 319 -5.17 -2.32 -3.12
C ALA A 319 -5.42 -3.19 -1.87
N SER A 320 -4.41 -3.93 -1.40
CA SER A 320 -4.48 -4.66 -0.13
C SER A 320 -4.79 -3.71 1.04
N THR A 321 -4.08 -2.59 1.11
CA THR A 321 -4.28 -1.60 2.17
C THR A 321 -5.67 -0.97 2.10
N GLY A 322 -6.20 -0.71 0.90
CA GLY A 322 -7.56 -0.22 0.70
C GLY A 322 -8.61 -1.18 1.27
N SER A 323 -8.51 -2.47 0.94
CA SER A 323 -9.37 -3.51 1.53
C SER A 323 -9.23 -3.60 3.05
N GLY A 324 -8.02 -3.43 3.57
CA GLY A 324 -7.76 -3.37 5.01
C GLY A 324 -8.44 -2.18 5.69
N GLY A 325 -8.48 -1.02 5.02
CA GLY A 325 -9.17 0.18 5.49
C GLY A 325 -10.67 -0.03 5.64
N GLU A 326 -11.31 -0.68 4.66
CA GLU A 326 -12.73 -1.04 4.72
C GLU A 326 -13.03 -1.95 5.92
N ILE A 327 -12.26 -3.03 6.08
CA ILE A 327 -12.44 -4.00 7.16
C ILE A 327 -12.24 -3.34 8.53
N ARG A 328 -11.25 -2.47 8.65
CA ARG A 328 -10.98 -1.75 9.89
C ARG A 328 -12.17 -0.89 10.31
N ASP A 329 -12.74 -0.13 9.41
CA ASP A 329 -13.84 0.77 9.71
C ASP A 329 -15.16 0.02 9.92
N GLU A 330 -15.43 -1.03 9.13
CA GLU A 330 -16.56 -1.94 9.37
C GLU A 330 -16.47 -2.58 10.76
N GLY A 331 -15.28 -3.03 11.17
CA GLY A 331 -15.05 -3.64 12.48
C GLY A 331 -15.16 -2.66 13.64
N ALA A 332 -14.91 -1.37 13.42
CA ALA A 332 -14.95 -0.32 14.43
C ALA A 332 -16.37 0.22 14.71
N THR A 333 -17.37 -0.10 13.89
CA THR A 333 -18.75 0.43 14.02
C THR A 333 -19.54 -0.11 15.20
N GLY A 334 -18.94 -0.85 16.10
CA GLY A 334 -19.53 -1.33 17.34
C GLY A 334 -19.69 -2.84 17.42
N ARG A 335 -20.58 -3.28 18.31
CA ARG A 335 -20.72 -4.70 18.61
C ARG A 335 -21.38 -5.47 17.48
N GLY A 336 -20.77 -6.58 17.09
CA GLY A 336 -21.35 -7.54 16.18
C GLY A 336 -21.17 -7.25 14.70
N ALA A 337 -20.57 -6.11 14.32
CA ALA A 337 -20.18 -5.86 12.96
C ALA A 337 -19.09 -6.87 12.53
N ARG A 338 -19.29 -7.50 11.36
CA ARG A 338 -18.39 -8.53 10.82
C ARG A 338 -18.23 -8.34 9.32
N PRO A 339 -17.00 -8.36 8.79
CA PRO A 339 -16.77 -8.37 7.35
C PRO A 339 -17.49 -9.53 6.69
N LYS A 340 -18.30 -9.26 5.68
CA LYS A 340 -19.12 -10.30 4.99
C LYS A 340 -18.80 -10.41 3.51
N ALA A 341 -18.64 -9.30 2.83
CA ALA A 341 -18.38 -9.26 1.40
C ALA A 341 -17.61 -8.01 1.03
N GLY A 342 -16.75 -8.12 0.03
CA GLY A 342 -16.04 -7.03 -0.60
C GLY A 342 -16.56 -6.75 -2.00
N LEU A 343 -16.50 -5.49 -2.41
CA LEU A 343 -16.69 -5.02 -3.77
C LEU A 343 -15.40 -4.33 -4.19
N THR A 344 -15.03 -4.44 -5.46
CA THR A 344 -13.80 -3.84 -5.97
C THR A 344 -14.08 -3.14 -7.30
N GLY A 345 -13.63 -1.90 -7.45
CA GLY A 345 -13.76 -1.15 -8.69
C GLY A 345 -12.45 -0.51 -9.11
N PHE A 346 -12.08 -0.67 -10.39
CA PHE A 346 -10.90 -0.05 -10.98
C PHE A 346 -11.27 0.72 -12.24
N THR A 347 -10.83 1.96 -12.30
CA THR A 347 -10.90 2.79 -13.50
C THR A 347 -9.49 3.27 -13.84
N VAL A 348 -9.00 2.91 -15.02
CA VAL A 348 -7.64 3.23 -15.48
C VAL A 348 -7.68 3.77 -16.90
N SER A 349 -6.57 4.28 -17.42
CA SER A 349 -6.38 4.61 -18.82
C SER A 349 -6.43 3.36 -19.70
N ALA A 350 -6.36 3.51 -21.02
CA ALA A 350 -6.38 2.40 -21.98
C ALA A 350 -5.27 1.37 -21.66
N LEU A 351 -5.63 0.10 -21.67
CA LEU A 351 -4.77 -0.99 -21.22
C LEU A 351 -3.63 -1.30 -22.19
N ARG A 352 -3.86 -1.10 -23.50
CA ARG A 352 -2.90 -1.44 -24.57
C ARG A 352 -2.34 -2.84 -24.39
N LEU A 353 -3.24 -3.83 -24.38
CA LEU A 353 -2.86 -5.24 -24.23
C LEU A 353 -1.91 -5.65 -25.34
N PRO A 354 -0.68 -6.12 -25.04
CA PRO A 354 0.29 -6.48 -26.08
C PRO A 354 -0.25 -7.51 -27.06
N GLY A 355 -0.29 -7.17 -28.35
CA GLY A 355 -0.84 -8.00 -29.42
C GLY A 355 -2.37 -8.02 -29.52
N HIS A 356 -3.05 -7.21 -28.71
CA HIS A 356 -4.52 -7.08 -28.70
C HIS A 356 -4.97 -5.62 -28.52
N GLU A 357 -4.14 -4.68 -28.95
CA GLU A 357 -4.44 -3.25 -28.87
C GLU A 357 -5.70 -2.94 -29.67
N GLN A 358 -6.59 -2.17 -29.11
CA GLN A 358 -7.82 -1.77 -29.76
C GLN A 358 -7.58 -0.55 -30.67
N ALA A 359 -8.40 -0.40 -31.71
CA ALA A 359 -8.23 0.68 -32.67
C ALA A 359 -8.31 2.09 -32.05
N TRP A 360 -9.10 2.25 -30.98
CA TRP A 360 -9.23 3.52 -30.24
C TRP A 360 -8.09 3.78 -29.26
N GLU A 361 -7.25 2.79 -28.97
CA GLU A 361 -6.06 2.93 -28.11
C GLU A 361 -4.85 3.45 -28.90
N ASN A 362 -4.90 3.37 -30.23
CA ASN A 362 -3.85 3.77 -31.16
C ASN A 362 -4.09 5.20 -31.68
N ASP A 363 -4.13 6.17 -30.77
CA ASP A 363 -4.19 7.56 -31.21
C ASP A 363 -2.85 7.96 -31.85
N ARG A 364 -2.88 8.35 -33.13
CA ARG A 364 -1.69 8.63 -33.94
C ARG A 364 -0.85 9.80 -33.45
N ASP A 365 -1.37 10.60 -32.52
CA ASP A 365 -0.64 11.70 -31.90
C ASP A 365 0.32 11.27 -30.77
N VAL A 366 0.29 10.01 -30.35
CA VAL A 366 1.22 9.44 -29.34
C VAL A 366 2.68 9.47 -29.82
N SER A 367 2.93 9.55 -31.13
CA SER A 367 4.29 9.64 -31.69
C SER A 367 5.07 10.91 -31.29
N LYS A 368 4.40 11.87 -30.64
CA LYS A 368 5.02 13.11 -30.13
C LYS A 368 5.15 13.17 -28.60
N ALA A 369 4.51 12.25 -27.87
CA ALA A 369 4.76 12.11 -26.43
C ALA A 369 6.09 11.40 -26.23
N SER A 370 6.96 11.94 -25.39
CA SER A 370 8.22 11.28 -25.04
C SER A 370 7.89 9.89 -24.47
N GLU A 371 8.71 8.87 -24.78
CA GLU A 371 8.58 7.49 -24.28
C GLU A 371 8.44 7.41 -22.75
N ALA A 372 8.77 8.48 -22.02
CA ALA A 372 8.76 8.55 -20.57
C ALA A 372 7.38 8.91 -19.95
N ALA A 373 6.45 9.49 -20.70
CA ALA A 373 5.11 9.83 -20.20
C ALA A 373 4.08 9.79 -21.33
N PRO A 374 3.53 8.61 -21.65
CA PRO A 374 2.59 8.45 -22.74
C PRO A 374 1.23 9.11 -22.53
N TYR A 375 0.95 9.59 -21.28
CA TYR A 375 -0.33 10.22 -20.92
C TYR A 375 -0.12 11.49 -20.12
N TYR A 376 -1.07 12.42 -20.26
CA TYR A 376 -1.12 13.58 -19.38
C TYR A 376 -1.36 13.16 -17.92
N GLY A 377 -0.54 13.68 -17.01
CA GLY A 377 -0.69 13.43 -15.58
C GLY A 377 -0.21 12.04 -15.10
N ALA A 378 0.50 11.27 -15.95
CA ALA A 378 1.12 10.01 -15.54
C ALA A 378 2.60 10.23 -15.16
N PRO A 379 2.92 10.49 -13.89
CA PRO A 379 4.31 10.58 -13.45
C PRO A 379 5.01 9.22 -13.54
N SER A 380 6.32 9.23 -13.77
CA SER A 380 7.14 8.00 -13.97
C SER A 380 7.06 7.00 -12.81
N ARG A 381 6.63 7.45 -11.61
CA ARG A 381 6.45 6.60 -10.44
C ARG A 381 5.16 5.77 -10.43
N MET A 382 4.21 6.06 -11.33
CA MET A 382 2.95 5.31 -11.43
C MET A 382 3.14 4.03 -12.23
N ALA A 383 2.46 2.98 -11.78
CA ALA A 383 2.34 1.74 -12.53
C ALA A 383 1.51 1.94 -13.80
N SER A 384 1.73 1.10 -14.80
CA SER A 384 0.91 1.17 -16.02
C SER A 384 -0.54 0.77 -15.75
N PRO A 385 -1.51 1.24 -16.56
CA PRO A 385 -2.92 0.84 -16.45
C PRO A 385 -3.10 -0.68 -16.44
N LEU A 386 -2.36 -1.38 -17.27
CA LEU A 386 -2.40 -2.85 -17.35
C LEU A 386 -1.89 -3.48 -16.04
N GLU A 387 -0.81 -2.97 -15.48
CA GLU A 387 -0.25 -3.48 -14.22
C GLU A 387 -1.21 -3.25 -13.04
N ILE A 388 -1.85 -2.08 -12.96
CA ILE A 388 -2.88 -1.79 -11.95
C ILE A 388 -4.04 -2.77 -12.08
N MET A 389 -4.54 -3.02 -13.31
CA MET A 389 -5.65 -3.94 -13.57
C MET A 389 -5.33 -5.41 -13.25
N ILE A 390 -4.06 -5.81 -13.30
CA ILE A 390 -3.64 -7.17 -12.97
C ILE A 390 -3.37 -7.30 -11.46
N GLU A 391 -2.55 -6.44 -10.91
CA GLU A 391 -2.04 -6.58 -9.54
C GLU A 391 -3.00 -6.03 -8.48
N GLY A 392 -3.74 -4.96 -8.79
CA GLY A 392 -4.68 -4.36 -7.85
C GLY A 392 -5.75 -5.33 -7.35
N PRO A 393 -6.50 -6.00 -8.24
CA PRO A 393 -7.48 -7.01 -7.84
C PRO A 393 -6.90 -8.16 -7.02
N LEU A 394 -5.68 -8.60 -7.37
CA LEU A 394 -4.99 -9.67 -6.64
C LEU A 394 -4.63 -9.22 -5.23
N GLY A 395 -4.17 -7.98 -5.06
CA GLY A 395 -3.84 -7.41 -3.75
C GLY A 395 -5.05 -7.30 -2.84
N GLY A 396 -6.15 -6.73 -3.35
CA GLY A 396 -7.41 -6.62 -2.61
C GLY A 396 -7.97 -7.98 -2.22
N ALA A 397 -7.98 -8.94 -3.16
CA ALA A 397 -8.46 -10.31 -2.91
C ALA A 397 -7.60 -11.04 -1.87
N ALA A 398 -6.27 -10.89 -1.92
CA ALA A 398 -5.36 -11.54 -0.96
C ALA A 398 -5.64 -11.07 0.46
N PHE A 399 -5.82 -9.77 0.68
CA PHE A 399 -6.13 -9.23 2.01
C PHE A 399 -7.52 -9.68 2.50
N ASN A 400 -8.54 -9.57 1.66
CA ASN A 400 -9.88 -10.01 2.00
C ASN A 400 -9.95 -11.50 2.35
N ASN A 401 -9.16 -12.35 1.67
CA ASN A 401 -9.11 -13.79 1.93
C ASN A 401 -8.62 -14.11 3.34
N GLU A 402 -7.73 -13.31 3.92
CA GLU A 402 -7.26 -13.52 5.31
C GLU A 402 -8.40 -13.35 6.33
N PHE A 403 -9.40 -12.55 6.01
CA PHE A 403 -10.56 -12.30 6.86
C PHE A 403 -11.81 -13.11 6.47
N GLY A 404 -11.69 -14.01 5.50
CA GLY A 404 -12.84 -14.75 4.98
C GLY A 404 -13.90 -13.83 4.36
N ARG A 405 -13.52 -12.67 3.84
CA ARG A 405 -14.38 -11.69 3.20
C ARG A 405 -14.26 -11.83 1.67
N PRO A 406 -15.17 -12.57 1.01
CA PRO A 406 -15.09 -12.77 -0.43
C PRO A 406 -15.34 -11.48 -1.20
N ASN A 407 -14.57 -11.24 -2.24
CA ASN A 407 -14.89 -10.23 -3.25
C ASN A 407 -15.94 -10.81 -4.18
N ILE A 408 -17.19 -10.38 -4.02
CA ILE A 408 -18.34 -10.98 -4.72
C ILE A 408 -18.74 -10.25 -5.98
N LEU A 409 -18.33 -8.98 -6.11
CA LEU A 409 -18.69 -8.10 -7.24
C LEU A 409 -17.64 -7.03 -7.42
N GLY A 410 -17.58 -6.48 -8.61
CA GLY A 410 -16.70 -5.35 -8.94
C GLY A 410 -16.94 -4.84 -10.34
N TYR A 411 -16.20 -3.81 -10.73
CA TYR A 411 -16.17 -3.33 -12.10
C TYR A 411 -14.74 -2.99 -12.54
N PHE A 412 -14.50 -3.10 -13.83
CA PHE A 412 -13.25 -2.74 -14.47
C PHE A 412 -13.56 -1.83 -15.65
N ARG A 413 -12.97 -0.65 -15.66
CA ARG A 413 -13.18 0.33 -16.75
C ARG A 413 -11.85 0.90 -17.20
N SER A 414 -11.72 1.12 -18.50
CA SER A 414 -10.68 1.96 -19.07
C SER A 414 -11.30 3.16 -19.74
N PHE A 415 -10.65 4.32 -19.62
CA PHE A 415 -11.13 5.55 -20.24
C PHE A 415 -9.96 6.47 -20.56
N GLU A 416 -9.96 7.00 -21.79
CA GLU A 416 -9.13 8.11 -22.20
C GLU A 416 -9.97 9.05 -23.08
N ALA A 417 -9.70 10.33 -22.98
CA ALA A 417 -10.31 11.34 -23.80
C ALA A 417 -9.29 12.40 -24.21
N ASN A 418 -9.39 12.89 -25.45
CA ASN A 418 -8.69 14.08 -25.90
C ASN A 418 -9.66 15.25 -25.83
N VAL A 419 -9.34 16.26 -25.03
CA VAL A 419 -10.14 17.47 -24.89
C VAL A 419 -9.24 18.65 -25.23
N ASP A 420 -9.55 19.37 -26.30
CA ASP A 420 -8.80 20.52 -26.77
C ASP A 420 -7.27 20.27 -26.92
N GLY A 421 -6.93 19.10 -27.45
CA GLY A 421 -5.54 18.69 -27.64
C GLY A 421 -4.82 18.16 -26.39
N THR A 422 -5.48 18.15 -25.23
CA THR A 422 -4.97 17.55 -24.01
C THR A 422 -5.59 16.17 -23.79
N ARG A 423 -4.76 15.17 -23.60
CA ARG A 423 -5.19 13.80 -23.35
C ARG A 423 -5.38 13.55 -21.87
N TYR A 424 -6.56 13.12 -21.50
CA TYR A 424 -6.91 12.78 -20.12
C TYR A 424 -7.11 11.27 -19.99
N GLY A 425 -6.63 10.71 -18.89
CA GLY A 425 -6.83 9.33 -18.51
C GLY A 425 -7.10 9.21 -17.02
N TYR A 426 -7.46 8.03 -16.59
CA TYR A 426 -7.66 7.67 -15.18
C TYR A 426 -6.60 6.67 -14.72
N HIS A 427 -6.20 6.82 -13.48
CA HIS A 427 -5.29 5.91 -12.79
C HIS A 427 -5.70 5.69 -11.34
#